data_f18cbf70b255349a115a69f724fd0594
#
_entry.id   f18cbf70b255349a115a69f724fd0594
#
_cell.length_a   1.000
_cell.length_b   1.000
_cell.length_c   1.000
_cell.angle_alpha   90.00
_cell.angle_beta   90.00
_cell.angle_gamma   90.00
#
_symmetry.space_group_name_H-M   'P 1'
#
loop_
_entity.id
_entity.type
_entity.pdbx_description
1 polymer ?
#
loop_
_entity_poly.entity_id
_entity_poly.type
_entity_poly.pdbx_seq_one_letter_code
_entity_poly.pdbx_strand_id
1 'polypeptide(L)'
;MPLPEEFIYQLKLANPIESTIGNYINLLRRGKDYVALCPFHSEKTPSFHVYTDTQSFYCFGCGAGGDVITFTKKIENLEYIETIKLLAQKGGLDVPENDTDNRAANLKKRILEINRETANYYFKQLVSGDDKKGLKYFVDRGLKPETIKKYGLGYAPASWDGLYKHLSKSGYSNEEMIAAGVRTVSRNNNNVYDTFRERVIFPIIDLRGNVIAFGGRTLGNGIPKYLNTGDTPVFKKSRNLFSLNLAKNYPARKMILAEGYMDVISINQAGFENVVATLGTSLTSDQARLMKSYADEVI
;
A
#
# COMPACT_ATOMS: atom_id res chain seq x y z
N MET A 1 9.55 9.42 20.77
CA MET A 1 10.74 10.32 20.80
C MET A 1 11.55 10.11 19.53
N PRO A 2 12.26 11.10 19.02
CA PRO A 2 13.20 10.88 17.92
C PRO A 2 14.23 9.82 18.36
N LEU A 3 14.73 9.04 17.40
CA LEU A 3 15.81 8.09 17.65
C LEU A 3 17.06 8.85 18.11
N PRO A 4 17.91 8.24 18.98
CA PRO A 4 19.14 8.88 19.44
C PRO A 4 20.02 9.32 18.26
N GLU A 5 20.57 10.52 18.31
CA GLU A 5 21.44 11.05 17.25
C GLU A 5 22.65 10.15 17.01
N GLU A 6 23.21 9.61 18.09
CA GLU A 6 24.31 8.65 18.03
C GLU A 6 23.94 7.41 17.23
N PHE A 7 22.74 6.85 17.41
CA PHE A 7 22.29 5.72 16.62
C PHE A 7 22.14 6.06 15.12
N ILE A 8 21.58 7.24 14.81
CA ILE A 8 21.47 7.71 13.41
C ILE A 8 22.87 7.91 12.79
N TYR A 9 23.83 8.39 13.56
CA TYR A 9 25.19 8.52 13.10
C TYR A 9 25.83 7.15 12.81
N GLN A 10 25.73 6.18 13.71
CA GLN A 10 26.21 4.80 13.51
C GLN A 10 25.52 4.13 12.33
N LEU A 11 24.21 4.35 12.16
CA LEU A 11 23.44 3.82 11.03
C LEU A 11 24.00 4.33 9.69
N LYS A 12 24.33 5.62 9.59
CA LYS A 12 24.91 6.20 8.38
C LYS A 12 26.32 5.67 8.12
N LEU A 13 27.14 5.51 9.14
CA LEU A 13 28.48 4.92 9.02
C LEU A 13 28.43 3.47 8.53
N ALA A 14 27.48 2.67 9.03
CA ALA A 14 27.30 1.28 8.62
C ALA A 14 26.72 1.12 7.20
N ASN A 15 26.22 2.22 6.60
CA ASN A 15 25.61 2.23 5.26
C ASN A 15 26.22 3.37 4.40
N PRO A 16 27.50 3.26 3.97
CA PRO A 16 28.12 4.28 3.11
C PRO A 16 27.26 4.54 1.87
N ILE A 17 27.09 5.82 1.54
CA ILE A 17 26.09 6.23 0.53
C ILE A 17 26.39 5.67 -0.86
N GLU A 18 27.66 5.62 -1.26
CA GLU A 18 28.09 5.09 -2.55
C GLU A 18 27.81 3.58 -2.67
N SER A 19 28.07 2.82 -1.59
CA SER A 19 27.80 1.38 -1.55
C SER A 19 26.30 1.11 -1.55
N THR A 20 25.54 1.88 -0.76
CA THR A 20 24.09 1.70 -0.67
C THR A 20 23.41 2.03 -2.00
N ILE A 21 23.76 3.16 -2.62
CA ILE A 21 23.18 3.58 -3.92
C ILE A 21 23.64 2.65 -5.04
N GLY A 22 24.87 2.16 -5.01
CA GLY A 22 25.42 1.22 -5.99
C GLY A 22 24.65 -0.11 -6.08
N ASN A 23 23.92 -0.50 -5.03
CA ASN A 23 23.05 -1.66 -5.05
C ASN A 23 21.77 -1.47 -5.89
N TYR A 24 21.41 -0.23 -6.25
CA TYR A 24 20.19 0.11 -6.98
C TYR A 24 20.45 0.63 -8.39
N ILE A 25 21.55 1.36 -8.58
CA ILE A 25 21.91 2.00 -9.85
C ILE A 25 23.40 1.86 -10.14
N ASN A 26 23.76 1.85 -11.42
CA ASN A 26 25.16 1.80 -11.82
C ASN A 26 25.82 3.17 -11.63
N LEU A 27 26.80 3.24 -10.72
CA LEU A 27 27.57 4.45 -10.40
C LEU A 27 28.84 4.51 -11.25
N LEU A 28 29.01 5.61 -11.96
CA LEU A 28 30.25 5.91 -12.73
C LEU A 28 31.13 6.83 -11.89
N ARG A 29 32.37 6.42 -11.64
CA ARG A 29 33.32 7.22 -10.86
C ARG A 29 33.74 8.48 -11.61
N ARG A 30 33.72 9.63 -10.91
CA ARG A 30 34.14 10.91 -11.43
C ARG A 30 35.01 11.64 -10.38
N GLY A 31 36.34 11.45 -10.48
CA GLY A 31 37.27 11.90 -9.44
C GLY A 31 37.08 11.12 -8.14
N LYS A 32 36.77 11.79 -7.04
CA LYS A 32 36.48 11.21 -5.73
C LYS A 32 35.01 10.83 -5.56
N ASP A 33 34.14 11.38 -6.39
CA ASP A 33 32.68 11.22 -6.33
C ASP A 33 32.15 10.30 -7.44
N TYR A 34 30.83 10.12 -7.46
CA TYR A 34 30.18 9.30 -8.47
C TYR A 34 29.05 10.06 -9.15
N VAL A 35 28.74 9.65 -10.39
CA VAL A 35 27.61 10.16 -11.18
C VAL A 35 26.81 8.98 -11.76
N ALA A 36 25.51 9.18 -11.95
CA ALA A 36 24.62 8.19 -12.54
C ALA A 36 23.41 8.85 -13.23
N LEU A 37 22.66 8.06 -13.98
CA LEU A 37 21.30 8.42 -14.36
C LEU A 37 20.41 8.39 -13.09
N CYS A 38 19.59 9.40 -12.94
CA CYS A 38 18.73 9.53 -11.75
C CYS A 38 17.66 8.44 -11.69
N PRO A 39 17.50 7.72 -10.56
CA PRO A 39 16.43 6.73 -10.42
C PRO A 39 15.06 7.36 -10.15
N PHE A 40 15.00 8.68 -9.90
CA PHE A 40 13.78 9.39 -9.50
C PHE A 40 13.11 10.15 -10.64
N HIS A 41 13.77 10.31 -11.80
CA HIS A 41 13.20 10.88 -13.01
C HIS A 41 13.88 10.29 -14.26
N SER A 42 13.23 10.40 -15.42
CA SER A 42 13.78 9.95 -16.69
C SER A 42 14.74 10.98 -17.27
N GLU A 43 15.96 10.53 -17.61
CA GLU A 43 16.97 11.35 -18.28
C GLU A 43 17.90 10.50 -19.15
N LYS A 44 18.56 11.13 -20.11
CA LYS A 44 19.54 10.45 -21.00
C LYS A 44 20.97 10.76 -20.65
N THR A 45 21.20 11.86 -19.91
CA THR A 45 22.52 12.31 -19.48
C THR A 45 22.60 12.27 -17.96
N PRO A 46 23.68 11.73 -17.38
CA PRO A 46 23.81 11.63 -15.92
C PRO A 46 23.75 12.99 -15.24
N SER A 47 22.78 13.19 -14.35
CA SER A 47 22.65 14.40 -13.51
C SER A 47 22.58 14.09 -12.00
N PHE A 48 22.63 12.82 -11.65
CA PHE A 48 22.60 12.34 -10.28
C PHE A 48 24.02 12.21 -9.74
N HIS A 49 24.37 13.00 -8.75
CA HIS A 49 25.70 13.06 -8.13
C HIS A 49 25.68 12.45 -6.74
N VAL A 50 26.72 11.68 -6.41
CA VAL A 50 26.94 11.09 -5.07
C VAL A 50 28.27 11.58 -4.55
N TYR A 51 28.24 12.26 -3.42
CA TYR A 51 29.38 12.90 -2.76
C TYR A 51 29.84 12.04 -1.58
N THR A 52 31.01 11.43 -1.70
CA THR A 52 31.53 10.50 -0.68
C THR A 52 31.98 11.23 0.59
N ASP A 53 32.56 12.44 0.47
CA ASP A 53 33.05 13.20 1.62
C ASP A 53 31.91 13.69 2.53
N THR A 54 30.79 14.09 1.94
CA THR A 54 29.60 14.59 2.67
C THR A 54 28.54 13.54 2.90
N GLN A 55 28.75 12.31 2.40
CA GLN A 55 27.79 11.20 2.47
C GLN A 55 26.38 11.64 2.02
N SER A 56 26.33 12.34 0.89
CA SER A 56 25.08 12.92 0.35
C SER A 56 24.96 12.66 -1.15
N PHE A 57 23.75 12.82 -1.65
CA PHE A 57 23.48 12.83 -3.09
C PHE A 57 22.67 14.06 -3.48
N TYR A 58 22.80 14.45 -4.73
CA TYR A 58 21.96 15.49 -5.33
C TYR A 58 21.78 15.25 -6.83
N CYS A 59 20.54 15.41 -7.30
CA CYS A 59 20.19 15.35 -8.71
C CYS A 59 19.94 16.74 -9.26
N PHE A 60 20.75 17.19 -10.20
CA PHE A 60 20.58 18.52 -10.83
C PHE A 60 19.41 18.58 -11.81
N GLY A 61 18.86 17.42 -12.24
CA GLY A 61 17.69 17.36 -13.11
C GLY A 61 16.36 17.55 -12.39
N CYS A 62 16.16 16.86 -11.25
CA CYS A 62 14.88 16.90 -10.53
C CYS A 62 14.95 17.47 -9.11
N GLY A 63 16.12 17.92 -8.65
CA GLY A 63 16.31 18.50 -7.32
C GLY A 63 16.22 17.47 -6.17
N ALA A 64 16.14 16.17 -6.44
CA ALA A 64 16.16 15.15 -5.40
C ALA A 64 17.54 15.14 -4.73
N GLY A 65 17.59 15.28 -3.40
CA GLY A 65 18.84 15.29 -2.64
C GLY A 65 18.63 14.83 -1.21
N GLY A 66 19.74 14.53 -0.53
CA GLY A 66 19.77 14.12 0.86
C GLY A 66 20.88 13.12 1.16
N ASP A 67 20.70 12.38 2.24
CA ASP A 67 21.60 11.34 2.73
C ASP A 67 21.14 9.92 2.36
N VAL A 68 21.82 8.90 2.86
CA VAL A 68 21.49 7.50 2.62
C VAL A 68 20.07 7.13 3.09
N ILE A 69 19.60 7.75 4.19
CA ILE A 69 18.24 7.52 4.70
C ILE A 69 17.22 8.09 3.72
N THR A 70 17.44 9.31 3.27
CA THR A 70 16.57 9.99 2.29
C THR A 70 16.52 9.24 0.95
N PHE A 71 17.67 8.76 0.47
CA PHE A 71 17.75 7.95 -0.74
C PHE A 71 16.94 6.65 -0.59
N THR A 72 17.22 5.87 0.47
CA THR A 72 16.56 4.57 0.69
C THR A 72 15.06 4.73 0.90
N LYS A 73 14.63 5.75 1.65
CA LYS A 73 13.22 6.10 1.80
C LYS A 73 12.52 6.32 0.45
N LYS A 74 13.17 7.06 -0.46
CA LYS A 74 12.61 7.39 -1.78
C LYS A 74 12.60 6.19 -2.73
N ILE A 75 13.68 5.42 -2.79
CA ILE A 75 13.81 4.33 -3.75
C ILE A 75 12.95 3.11 -3.37
N GLU A 76 12.85 2.81 -2.07
CA GLU A 76 12.04 1.71 -1.54
C GLU A 76 10.59 2.12 -1.24
N ASN A 77 10.27 3.42 -1.36
CA ASN A 77 8.95 4.00 -1.02
C ASN A 77 8.50 3.66 0.41
N LEU A 78 9.41 3.76 1.37
CA LEU A 78 9.20 3.43 2.77
C LEU A 78 8.93 4.68 3.63
N GLU A 79 8.30 4.50 4.79
CA GLU A 79 8.27 5.52 5.83
C GLU A 79 9.61 5.56 6.58
N TYR A 80 9.86 6.69 7.31
CA TYR A 80 11.15 6.94 7.97
C TYR A 80 11.61 5.78 8.86
N ILE A 81 10.74 5.28 9.74
CA ILE A 81 11.10 4.18 10.67
C ILE A 81 11.34 2.86 9.94
N GLU A 82 10.58 2.58 8.88
CA GLU A 82 10.78 1.38 8.06
C GLU A 82 12.12 1.45 7.33
N THR A 83 12.50 2.63 6.86
CA THR A 83 13.81 2.89 6.25
C THR A 83 14.95 2.66 7.24
N ILE A 84 14.81 3.18 8.46
CA ILE A 84 15.79 2.97 9.53
C ILE A 84 15.97 1.47 9.83
N LYS A 85 14.87 0.73 9.97
CA LYS A 85 14.90 -0.73 10.21
C LYS A 85 15.60 -1.48 9.07
N LEU A 86 15.33 -1.11 7.83
CA LEU A 86 15.96 -1.73 6.65
C LEU A 86 17.48 -1.46 6.64
N LEU A 87 17.89 -0.22 6.86
CA LEU A 87 19.31 0.16 6.90
C LEU A 87 20.03 -0.45 8.12
N ALA A 88 19.38 -0.52 9.28
CA ALA A 88 19.92 -1.17 10.46
C ALA A 88 20.16 -2.66 10.22
N GLN A 89 19.20 -3.35 9.61
CA GLN A 89 19.34 -4.76 9.23
C GLN A 89 20.50 -4.96 8.24
N LYS A 90 20.65 -4.08 7.23
CA LYS A 90 21.76 -4.14 6.27
C LYS A 90 23.11 -3.83 6.92
N GLY A 91 23.14 -2.90 7.89
CA GLY A 91 24.34 -2.50 8.63
C GLY A 91 24.67 -3.37 9.83
N GLY A 92 23.86 -4.41 10.15
CA GLY A 92 24.07 -5.28 11.32
C GLY A 92 23.87 -4.55 12.65
N LEU A 93 23.00 -3.54 12.70
CA LEU A 93 22.72 -2.72 13.89
C LEU A 93 21.36 -3.09 14.50
N ASP A 94 21.27 -3.14 15.81
CA ASP A 94 20.01 -3.26 16.52
C ASP A 94 19.36 -1.88 16.67
N VAL A 95 18.12 -1.74 16.20
CA VAL A 95 17.37 -0.48 16.35
C VAL A 95 16.99 -0.32 17.82
N PRO A 96 17.32 0.80 18.49
CA PRO A 96 16.91 1.04 19.85
C PRO A 96 15.39 0.94 20.00
N GLU A 97 14.92 0.04 20.86
CA GLU A 97 13.50 -0.15 21.10
C GLU A 97 12.95 1.02 21.90
N ASN A 98 12.01 1.76 21.31
CA ASN A 98 11.18 2.71 22.03
C ASN A 98 9.78 2.11 22.24
N ASP A 99 9.23 2.21 23.43
CA ASP A 99 7.87 1.75 23.75
C ASP A 99 6.81 2.29 22.78
N THR A 100 6.98 3.51 22.27
CA THR A 100 6.10 4.13 21.27
C THR A 100 6.21 3.45 19.90
N ASP A 101 7.42 3.05 19.48
CA ASP A 101 7.65 2.38 18.20
C ASP A 101 7.12 0.94 18.25
N ASN A 102 7.28 0.26 19.38
CA ASN A 102 6.71 -1.06 19.63
C ASN A 102 5.18 -1.02 19.63
N ARG A 103 4.56 0.00 20.24
CA ARG A 103 3.10 0.21 20.21
C ARG A 103 2.60 0.46 18.78
N ALA A 104 3.29 1.30 18.01
CA ALA A 104 2.92 1.58 16.61
C ALA A 104 3.09 0.34 15.72
N ALA A 105 4.17 -0.44 15.90
CA ALA A 105 4.39 -1.69 15.18
C ALA A 105 3.35 -2.75 15.53
N ASN A 106 3.02 -2.89 16.82
CA ASN A 106 1.98 -3.78 17.30
C ASN A 106 0.61 -3.38 16.75
N LEU A 107 0.27 -2.08 16.74
CA LEU A 107 -0.98 -1.59 16.15
C LEU A 107 -1.06 -1.92 14.65
N LYS A 108 0.01 -1.70 13.87
CA LYS A 108 0.06 -2.08 12.45
C LYS A 108 -0.20 -3.58 12.27
N LYS A 109 0.43 -4.44 13.07
CA LYS A 109 0.22 -5.88 13.04
C LYS A 109 -1.24 -6.24 13.34
N ARG A 110 -1.82 -5.66 14.40
CA ARG A 110 -3.23 -5.86 14.77
C ARG A 110 -4.18 -5.41 13.66
N ILE A 111 -3.91 -4.27 13.01
CA ILE A 111 -4.72 -3.78 11.88
C ILE A 111 -4.68 -4.78 10.71
N LEU A 112 -3.52 -5.34 10.36
CA LEU A 112 -3.42 -6.34 9.30
C LEU A 112 -4.19 -7.63 9.64
N GLU A 113 -4.16 -8.06 10.90
CA GLU A 113 -4.95 -9.20 11.40
C GLU A 113 -6.46 -8.91 11.28
N ILE A 114 -6.91 -7.72 11.73
CA ILE A 114 -8.31 -7.26 11.60
C ILE A 114 -8.74 -7.24 10.15
N ASN A 115 -7.92 -6.69 9.25
CA ASN A 115 -8.24 -6.60 7.83
C ASN A 115 -8.37 -8.00 7.21
N ARG A 116 -7.49 -8.93 7.55
CA ARG A 116 -7.59 -10.33 7.09
C ARG A 116 -8.87 -10.99 7.57
N GLU A 117 -9.23 -10.87 8.86
CA GLU A 117 -10.47 -11.42 9.41
C GLU A 117 -11.70 -10.76 8.79
N THR A 118 -11.65 -9.45 8.55
CA THR A 118 -12.71 -8.70 7.85
C THR A 118 -12.89 -9.18 6.42
N ALA A 119 -11.80 -9.41 5.67
CA ALA A 119 -11.88 -9.97 4.32
C ALA A 119 -12.52 -11.37 4.32
N ASN A 120 -12.11 -12.24 5.24
CA ASN A 120 -12.69 -13.58 5.42
C ASN A 120 -14.19 -13.50 5.76
N TYR A 121 -14.57 -12.60 6.67
CA TYR A 121 -15.97 -12.38 7.03
C TYR A 121 -16.80 -11.96 5.81
N TYR A 122 -16.36 -10.95 5.06
CA TYR A 122 -17.10 -10.47 3.88
C TYR A 122 -17.12 -11.50 2.74
N PHE A 123 -16.05 -12.25 2.53
CA PHE A 123 -16.04 -13.36 1.57
C PHE A 123 -17.04 -14.44 1.97
N LYS A 124 -17.09 -14.84 3.25
CA LYS A 124 -18.06 -15.79 3.77
C LYS A 124 -19.50 -15.29 3.61
N GLN A 125 -19.76 -14.00 3.89
CA GLN A 125 -21.08 -13.40 3.66
C GLN A 125 -21.47 -13.43 2.19
N LEU A 126 -20.53 -13.25 1.26
CA LEU A 126 -20.80 -13.32 -0.18
C LEU A 126 -21.18 -14.74 -0.63
N VAL A 127 -20.40 -15.75 -0.24
CA VAL A 127 -20.55 -17.12 -0.78
C VAL A 127 -21.57 -17.96 -0.01
N SER A 128 -21.65 -17.81 1.30
CA SER A 128 -22.43 -18.66 2.21
C SER A 128 -23.47 -17.90 3.04
N GLY A 129 -23.51 -16.56 2.95
CA GLY A 129 -24.52 -15.75 3.64
C GLY A 129 -25.92 -15.94 3.06
N ASP A 130 -26.96 -15.63 3.84
CA ASP A 130 -28.38 -15.74 3.42
C ASP A 130 -28.75 -14.69 2.36
N ASP A 131 -28.15 -13.47 2.44
CA ASP A 131 -28.38 -12.40 1.47
C ASP A 131 -27.53 -12.61 0.22
N LYS A 132 -28.16 -13.01 -0.86
CA LYS A 132 -27.50 -13.30 -2.15
C LYS A 132 -27.31 -12.07 -3.05
N LYS A 133 -27.69 -10.87 -2.63
CA LYS A 133 -27.57 -9.63 -3.45
C LYS A 133 -26.15 -9.40 -3.94
N GLY A 134 -25.15 -9.58 -3.07
CA GLY A 134 -23.75 -9.38 -3.41
C GLY A 134 -23.27 -10.36 -4.48
N LEU A 135 -23.57 -11.65 -4.32
CA LEU A 135 -23.20 -12.68 -5.29
C LEU A 135 -23.92 -12.44 -6.62
N LYS A 136 -25.23 -12.18 -6.58
CA LYS A 136 -26.02 -11.84 -7.77
C LYS A 136 -25.42 -10.67 -8.54
N TYR A 137 -24.99 -9.60 -7.84
CA TYR A 137 -24.34 -8.45 -8.47
C TYR A 137 -23.11 -8.85 -9.29
N PHE A 138 -22.23 -9.69 -8.75
CA PHE A 138 -21.02 -10.11 -9.46
C PHE A 138 -21.33 -11.06 -10.63
N VAL A 139 -22.31 -11.97 -10.46
CA VAL A 139 -22.76 -12.87 -11.53
C VAL A 139 -23.40 -12.07 -12.66
N ASP A 140 -24.30 -11.13 -12.37
CA ASP A 140 -24.93 -10.25 -13.37
C ASP A 140 -23.90 -9.37 -14.12
N ARG A 141 -22.71 -9.16 -13.53
CA ARG A 141 -21.56 -8.50 -14.16
C ARG A 141 -20.63 -9.47 -14.91
N GLY A 142 -21.00 -10.73 -15.03
CA GLY A 142 -20.25 -11.74 -15.78
C GLY A 142 -19.00 -12.25 -15.08
N LEU A 143 -18.82 -12.04 -13.77
CA LEU A 143 -17.66 -12.55 -13.07
C LEU A 143 -17.78 -14.05 -12.81
N LYS A 144 -16.68 -14.77 -13.10
CA LYS A 144 -16.54 -16.20 -12.83
C LYS A 144 -16.23 -16.47 -11.35
N PRO A 145 -16.62 -17.64 -10.80
CA PRO A 145 -16.30 -18.02 -9.42
C PRO A 145 -14.80 -17.94 -9.10
N GLU A 146 -13.94 -18.32 -10.06
CA GLU A 146 -12.48 -18.28 -9.92
C GLU A 146 -11.99 -16.83 -9.76
N THR A 147 -12.57 -15.90 -10.51
CA THR A 147 -12.26 -14.45 -10.42
C THR A 147 -12.69 -13.88 -9.08
N ILE A 148 -13.90 -14.23 -8.61
CA ILE A 148 -14.41 -13.83 -7.29
C ILE A 148 -13.45 -14.32 -6.20
N LYS A 149 -12.99 -15.56 -6.28
CA LYS A 149 -12.02 -16.14 -5.34
C LYS A 149 -10.62 -15.52 -5.47
N LYS A 150 -10.11 -15.32 -6.70
CA LYS A 150 -8.79 -14.71 -6.99
C LYS A 150 -8.65 -13.34 -6.33
N TYR A 151 -9.70 -12.51 -6.41
CA TYR A 151 -9.72 -11.17 -5.82
C TYR A 151 -10.23 -11.13 -4.37
N GLY A 152 -10.69 -12.25 -3.81
CA GLY A 152 -11.26 -12.31 -2.46
C GLY A 152 -12.48 -11.41 -2.30
N LEU A 153 -13.30 -11.25 -3.36
CA LEU A 153 -14.45 -10.35 -3.35
C LEU A 153 -15.43 -10.71 -2.25
N GLY A 154 -16.04 -9.70 -1.63
CA GLY A 154 -16.90 -9.90 -0.47
C GLY A 154 -18.24 -9.18 -0.57
N TYR A 155 -19.06 -9.39 0.45
CA TYR A 155 -20.30 -8.66 0.66
C TYR A 155 -20.43 -8.23 2.11
N ALA A 156 -20.68 -6.95 2.33
CA ALA A 156 -21.03 -6.37 3.62
C ALA A 156 -22.57 -6.29 3.72
N PRO A 157 -23.22 -7.09 4.59
CA PRO A 157 -24.65 -7.03 4.79
C PRO A 157 -25.15 -5.68 5.27
N ALA A 158 -26.47 -5.44 5.21
CA ALA A 158 -27.12 -4.21 5.68
C ALA A 158 -27.18 -4.11 7.23
N SER A 159 -26.17 -4.62 7.93
CA SER A 159 -26.06 -4.58 9.40
C SER A 159 -25.19 -3.42 9.86
N TRP A 160 -25.55 -2.77 10.97
CA TRP A 160 -24.80 -1.69 11.58
C TRP A 160 -23.63 -2.16 12.45
N ASP A 161 -23.65 -3.41 12.91
CA ASP A 161 -22.74 -3.98 13.89
C ASP A 161 -22.39 -5.46 13.65
N GLY A 162 -22.72 -5.99 12.48
CA GLY A 162 -22.50 -7.42 12.15
C GLY A 162 -21.01 -7.79 12.13
N LEU A 163 -20.15 -6.95 11.52
CA LEU A 163 -18.70 -7.11 11.52
C LEU A 163 -18.14 -6.89 12.93
N TYR A 164 -18.63 -5.88 13.65
CA TYR A 164 -18.24 -5.63 15.03
C TYR A 164 -18.43 -6.86 15.91
N LYS A 165 -19.62 -7.46 15.89
CA LYS A 165 -19.95 -8.67 16.67
C LYS A 165 -19.05 -9.85 16.30
N HIS A 166 -18.66 -9.95 15.02
CA HIS A 166 -17.73 -10.98 14.57
C HIS A 166 -16.31 -10.76 15.11
N LEU A 167 -15.76 -9.57 14.92
CA LEU A 167 -14.39 -9.22 15.32
C LEU A 167 -14.22 -9.17 16.84
N SER A 168 -15.23 -8.72 17.59
CA SER A 168 -15.19 -8.69 19.06
C SER A 168 -15.08 -10.09 19.68
N LYS A 169 -15.65 -11.13 19.04
CA LYS A 169 -15.48 -12.52 19.48
C LYS A 169 -14.02 -13.01 19.33
N SER A 170 -13.28 -12.41 18.42
CA SER A 170 -11.84 -12.68 18.21
C SER A 170 -10.94 -11.80 19.09
N GLY A 171 -11.49 -11.01 20.02
CA GLY A 171 -10.74 -10.20 20.99
C GLY A 171 -10.15 -8.91 20.41
N TYR A 172 -10.70 -8.38 19.32
CA TYR A 172 -10.31 -7.05 18.82
C TYR A 172 -11.11 -5.95 19.51
N SER A 173 -10.43 -4.84 19.87
CA SER A 173 -11.09 -3.70 20.48
C SER A 173 -11.76 -2.79 19.46
N ASN A 174 -12.68 -1.95 19.93
CA ASN A 174 -13.35 -0.98 19.07
C ASN A 174 -12.38 0.05 18.48
N GLU A 175 -11.40 0.47 19.28
CA GLU A 175 -10.35 1.42 18.88
C GLU A 175 -9.46 0.83 17.78
N GLU A 176 -9.08 -0.44 17.89
CA GLU A 176 -8.31 -1.14 16.86
C GLU A 176 -9.10 -1.24 15.54
N MET A 177 -10.41 -1.54 15.61
CA MET A 177 -11.30 -1.62 14.45
C MET A 177 -11.50 -0.24 13.78
N ILE A 178 -11.57 0.84 14.57
CA ILE A 178 -11.61 2.22 14.05
C ILE A 178 -10.28 2.56 13.40
N ALA A 179 -9.14 2.24 14.03
CA ALA A 179 -7.81 2.47 13.47
C ALA A 179 -7.59 1.68 12.16
N ALA A 180 -8.20 0.51 12.01
CA ALA A 180 -8.23 -0.27 10.78
C ALA A 180 -9.17 0.30 9.70
N GLY A 181 -10.04 1.27 10.06
CA GLY A 181 -11.01 1.88 9.16
C GLY A 181 -12.20 0.98 8.81
N VAL A 182 -12.37 -0.15 9.50
CA VAL A 182 -13.52 -1.06 9.31
C VAL A 182 -14.73 -0.65 10.14
N ARG A 183 -14.52 0.22 11.14
CA ARG A 183 -15.59 0.93 11.87
C ARG A 183 -15.40 2.44 11.76
N THR A 184 -16.50 3.18 11.83
CA THR A 184 -16.56 4.64 11.69
C THR A 184 -17.32 5.25 12.86
N VAL A 185 -16.79 6.38 13.36
CA VAL A 185 -17.49 7.22 14.33
C VAL A 185 -18.37 8.22 13.60
N SER A 186 -19.65 8.26 13.93
CA SER A 186 -20.61 9.23 13.40
C SER A 186 -20.23 10.66 13.84
N ARG A 187 -20.21 11.59 12.89
CA ARG A 187 -19.95 13.01 13.18
C ARG A 187 -21.06 13.68 13.97
N ASN A 188 -22.29 13.14 13.91
CA ASN A 188 -23.46 13.81 14.48
C ASN A 188 -23.75 13.40 15.94
N ASN A 189 -23.44 12.16 16.32
CA ASN A 189 -23.85 11.61 17.62
C ASN A 189 -22.81 10.70 18.28
N ASN A 190 -21.58 10.68 17.77
CA ASN A 190 -20.47 9.83 18.23
C ASN A 190 -20.75 8.32 18.25
N ASN A 191 -21.86 7.87 17.67
CA ASN A 191 -22.13 6.45 17.55
C ASN A 191 -21.11 5.77 16.62
N VAL A 192 -20.69 4.56 16.97
CA VAL A 192 -19.75 3.78 16.18
C VAL A 192 -20.50 2.66 15.46
N TYR A 193 -20.24 2.52 14.17
CA TYR A 193 -20.90 1.55 13.30
C TYR A 193 -19.92 0.97 12.26
N ASP A 194 -20.29 -0.16 11.68
CA ASP A 194 -19.50 -0.80 10.62
C ASP A 194 -19.43 0.11 9.39
N THR A 195 -18.22 0.37 8.89
CA THR A 195 -17.98 1.32 7.79
C THR A 195 -18.70 0.92 6.50
N PHE A 196 -18.68 -0.37 6.19
CA PHE A 196 -19.31 -0.91 4.97
C PHE A 196 -20.62 -1.61 5.32
N ARG A 197 -21.70 -1.22 4.68
CA ARG A 197 -23.05 -1.77 4.85
C ARG A 197 -23.77 -1.80 3.50
N GLU A 198 -24.44 -2.89 3.17
CA GLU A 198 -25.12 -3.13 1.91
C GLU A 198 -24.22 -2.80 0.68
N ARG A 199 -22.97 -3.33 0.74
CA ARG A 199 -21.96 -3.08 -0.29
C ARG A 199 -21.28 -4.38 -0.73
N VAL A 200 -21.02 -4.50 -2.03
CA VAL A 200 -20.01 -5.44 -2.50
C VAL A 200 -18.63 -4.88 -2.18
N ILE A 201 -17.71 -5.77 -1.79
CA ILE A 201 -16.41 -5.42 -1.21
C ILE A 201 -15.28 -5.89 -2.10
N PHE A 202 -14.30 -5.00 -2.28
CA PHE A 202 -13.06 -5.20 -3.01
C PHE A 202 -11.89 -5.05 -2.03
N PRO A 203 -11.27 -6.15 -1.57
CA PRO A 203 -10.07 -6.07 -0.73
C PRO A 203 -8.93 -5.42 -1.51
N ILE A 204 -8.23 -4.49 -0.87
CA ILE A 204 -7.03 -3.84 -1.41
C ILE A 204 -5.84 -4.55 -0.77
N ILE A 205 -4.99 -5.15 -1.62
CA ILE A 205 -3.90 -6.03 -1.20
C ILE A 205 -2.56 -5.37 -1.54
N ASP A 206 -1.65 -5.33 -0.58
CA ASP A 206 -0.31 -4.80 -0.76
C ASP A 206 0.60 -5.76 -1.55
N LEU A 207 1.82 -5.32 -1.87
CA LEU A 207 2.81 -6.11 -2.60
C LEU A 207 3.28 -7.37 -1.84
N ARG A 208 3.03 -7.47 -0.54
CA ARG A 208 3.37 -8.61 0.31
C ARG A 208 2.21 -9.59 0.47
N GLY A 209 1.05 -9.28 -0.10
CA GLY A 209 -0.16 -10.11 0.00
C GLY A 209 -1.04 -9.82 1.22
N ASN A 210 -0.78 -8.76 1.98
CA ASN A 210 -1.62 -8.37 3.11
C ASN A 210 -2.84 -7.58 2.63
N VAL A 211 -4.00 -7.83 3.21
CA VAL A 211 -5.16 -6.95 3.03
C VAL A 211 -4.95 -5.69 3.86
N ILE A 212 -4.81 -4.55 3.20
CA ILE A 212 -4.50 -3.26 3.84
C ILE A 212 -5.68 -2.32 3.93
N ALA A 213 -6.71 -2.52 3.10
CA ALA A 213 -7.90 -1.69 3.03
C ALA A 213 -9.02 -2.36 2.23
N PHE A 214 -10.15 -1.67 2.10
CA PHE A 214 -11.30 -2.13 1.34
C PHE A 214 -11.88 -1.00 0.49
N GLY A 215 -12.33 -1.34 -0.72
CA GLY A 215 -13.29 -0.58 -1.49
C GLY A 215 -14.68 -1.21 -1.34
N GLY A 216 -15.73 -0.39 -1.31
CA GLY A 216 -17.09 -0.90 -1.21
C GLY A 216 -18.04 -0.16 -2.15
N ARG A 217 -18.74 -0.89 -3.05
CA ARG A 217 -19.79 -0.33 -3.92
C ARG A 217 -21.15 -0.63 -3.36
N THR A 218 -21.99 0.39 -3.18
CA THR A 218 -23.37 0.18 -2.70
C THR A 218 -24.20 -0.59 -3.71
N LEU A 219 -25.09 -1.45 -3.21
CA LEU A 219 -26.11 -2.14 -3.98
C LEU A 219 -27.48 -1.43 -3.93
N GLY A 220 -27.65 -0.53 -2.95
CA GLY A 220 -28.84 0.32 -2.80
C GLY A 220 -28.57 1.76 -3.20
N ASN A 221 -29.37 2.68 -2.64
CA ASN A 221 -29.29 4.12 -2.87
C ASN A 221 -28.26 4.83 -1.95
N GLY A 222 -27.36 4.09 -1.31
CA GLY A 222 -26.38 4.63 -0.38
C GLY A 222 -25.35 5.56 -1.08
N ILE A 223 -25.10 6.71 -0.48
CA ILE A 223 -24.12 7.68 -0.93
C ILE A 223 -22.89 7.59 -0.02
N PRO A 224 -21.67 7.60 -0.56
CA PRO A 224 -21.30 7.62 -1.98
C PRO A 224 -21.46 6.24 -2.65
N LYS A 225 -21.59 6.23 -3.99
CA LYS A 225 -21.68 4.98 -4.78
C LYS A 225 -20.49 4.06 -4.51
N TYR A 226 -19.27 4.60 -4.48
CA TYR A 226 -18.05 3.91 -4.04
C TYR A 226 -17.53 4.56 -2.76
N LEU A 227 -17.24 3.75 -1.78
CA LEU A 227 -16.63 4.13 -0.51
C LEU A 227 -15.33 3.36 -0.35
N ASN A 228 -14.23 4.04 -0.05
CA ASN A 228 -12.95 3.41 0.27
C ASN A 228 -12.62 3.63 1.75
N THR A 229 -11.89 2.67 2.32
CA THR A 229 -11.22 2.89 3.61
C THR A 229 -10.44 4.21 3.58
N GLY A 230 -10.53 5.00 4.63
CA GLY A 230 -9.69 6.17 4.83
C GLY A 230 -8.21 5.79 4.98
N ASP A 231 -7.32 6.77 5.05
CA ASP A 231 -5.92 6.52 5.38
C ASP A 231 -5.80 5.93 6.79
N THR A 232 -4.99 4.88 6.92
CA THR A 232 -4.73 4.16 8.18
C THR A 232 -3.21 4.02 8.40
N PRO A 233 -2.77 3.50 9.55
CA PRO A 233 -1.35 3.19 9.77
C PRO A 233 -0.73 2.22 8.77
N VAL A 234 -1.56 1.42 8.05
CA VAL A 234 -1.10 0.42 7.05
C VAL A 234 -1.50 0.76 5.62
N PHE A 235 -2.27 1.82 5.40
CA PHE A 235 -2.83 2.17 4.09
C PHE A 235 -2.81 3.67 3.82
N LYS A 236 -2.29 4.05 2.65
CA LYS A 236 -2.35 5.41 2.09
C LYS A 236 -2.88 5.34 0.67
N LYS A 237 -4.04 5.95 0.39
CA LYS A 237 -4.64 5.95 -0.96
C LYS A 237 -3.69 6.45 -2.03
N SER A 238 -2.95 7.51 -1.72
CA SER A 238 -2.02 8.16 -2.65
C SER A 238 -0.81 7.30 -3.03
N ARG A 239 -0.54 6.21 -2.32
CA ARG A 239 0.65 5.37 -2.49
C ARG A 239 0.35 3.93 -2.88
N ASN A 240 -0.90 3.59 -3.09
CA ASN A 240 -1.32 2.24 -3.43
C ASN A 240 -2.12 2.23 -4.72
N LEU A 241 -2.09 1.11 -5.42
CA LEU A 241 -2.88 0.83 -6.62
C LEU A 241 -3.62 -0.49 -6.41
N PHE A 242 -4.88 -0.54 -6.84
CA PHE A 242 -5.64 -1.77 -6.85
C PHE A 242 -5.04 -2.78 -7.83
N SER A 243 -4.94 -4.04 -7.44
CA SER A 243 -4.42 -5.16 -8.26
C SER A 243 -2.93 -5.12 -8.57
N LEU A 244 -2.13 -4.18 -8.04
CA LEU A 244 -0.70 -4.14 -8.31
C LEU A 244 0.03 -5.39 -7.80
N ASN A 245 -0.43 -6.01 -6.73
CA ASN A 245 0.08 -7.28 -6.21
C ASN A 245 0.03 -8.42 -7.24
N LEU A 246 -0.95 -8.40 -8.16
CA LEU A 246 -1.08 -9.33 -9.27
C LEU A 246 -0.29 -8.85 -10.49
N ALA A 247 -0.39 -7.57 -10.83
CA ALA A 247 0.22 -6.99 -12.04
C ALA A 247 1.76 -6.88 -12.00
N LYS A 248 2.37 -6.80 -10.81
CA LYS A 248 3.81 -6.53 -10.62
C LYS A 248 4.76 -7.52 -11.31
N ASN A 249 4.32 -8.75 -11.52
CA ASN A 249 5.15 -9.83 -12.08
C ASN A 249 4.93 -10.02 -13.58
N TYR A 250 4.21 -9.13 -14.26
CA TYR A 250 3.94 -9.29 -15.69
C TYR A 250 5.20 -9.12 -16.53
N PRO A 251 5.59 -10.14 -17.33
CA PRO A 251 6.92 -10.18 -17.95
C PRO A 251 7.24 -9.04 -18.92
N ALA A 252 6.22 -8.54 -19.64
CA ALA A 252 6.41 -7.53 -20.67
C ALA A 252 6.68 -6.11 -20.13
N ARG A 253 6.72 -5.92 -18.80
CA ARG A 253 6.90 -4.60 -18.16
C ARG A 253 5.99 -3.51 -18.73
N LYS A 254 4.76 -3.90 -19.12
CA LYS A 254 3.68 -3.02 -19.55
C LYS A 254 2.54 -3.08 -18.53
N MET A 255 1.88 -1.96 -18.30
CA MET A 255 0.79 -1.86 -17.32
C MET A 255 -0.41 -1.15 -17.95
N ILE A 256 -1.60 -1.66 -17.67
CA ILE A 256 -2.87 -1.03 -18.06
C ILE A 256 -3.42 -0.31 -16.83
N LEU A 257 -3.67 1.00 -16.97
CA LEU A 257 -4.29 1.81 -15.93
C LEU A 257 -5.79 1.97 -16.23
N ALA A 258 -6.63 1.29 -15.46
CA ALA A 258 -8.08 1.39 -15.55
C ALA A 258 -8.66 2.40 -14.53
N GLU A 259 -9.92 2.81 -14.71
CA GLU A 259 -10.56 3.81 -13.83
C GLU A 259 -11.01 3.23 -12.48
N GLY A 260 -11.39 1.95 -12.41
CA GLY A 260 -11.98 1.40 -11.20
C GLY A 260 -11.85 -0.10 -11.01
N TYR A 261 -12.34 -0.56 -9.87
CA TYR A 261 -12.24 -1.97 -9.44
C TYR A 261 -12.81 -2.95 -10.44
N MET A 262 -14.03 -2.68 -10.95
CA MET A 262 -14.71 -3.60 -11.85
C MET A 262 -14.02 -3.69 -13.20
N ASP A 263 -13.48 -2.58 -13.69
CA ASP A 263 -12.75 -2.54 -14.96
C ASP A 263 -11.49 -3.39 -14.87
N VAL A 264 -10.71 -3.22 -13.79
CA VAL A 264 -9.53 -4.07 -13.52
C VAL A 264 -9.90 -5.55 -13.48
N ILE A 265 -10.94 -5.91 -12.73
CA ILE A 265 -11.34 -7.31 -12.56
C ILE A 265 -11.81 -7.91 -13.90
N SER A 266 -12.57 -7.15 -14.70
CA SER A 266 -13.07 -7.61 -16.00
C SER A 266 -11.95 -7.77 -17.02
N ILE A 267 -11.02 -6.80 -17.08
CA ILE A 267 -9.84 -6.85 -17.95
C ILE A 267 -8.93 -8.02 -17.54
N ASN A 268 -8.70 -8.21 -16.23
CA ASN A 268 -7.90 -9.33 -15.74
C ASN A 268 -8.56 -10.68 -16.06
N GLN A 269 -9.89 -10.79 -15.91
CA GLN A 269 -10.64 -12.01 -16.27
C GLN A 269 -10.57 -12.30 -17.77
N ALA A 270 -10.42 -11.28 -18.62
CA ALA A 270 -10.23 -11.43 -20.06
C ALA A 270 -8.79 -11.85 -20.43
N GLY A 271 -7.89 -12.01 -19.46
CA GLY A 271 -6.53 -12.50 -19.66
C GLY A 271 -5.43 -11.44 -19.61
N PHE A 272 -5.76 -10.17 -19.37
CA PHE A 272 -4.77 -9.09 -19.23
C PHE A 272 -4.41 -8.92 -17.76
N GLU A 273 -3.40 -9.64 -17.29
CA GLU A 273 -3.05 -9.69 -15.85
C GLU A 273 -2.31 -8.44 -15.34
N ASN A 274 -1.82 -7.60 -16.23
CA ASN A 274 -1.04 -6.38 -15.96
C ASN A 274 -1.89 -5.14 -15.74
N VAL A 275 -3.12 -5.28 -15.28
CA VAL A 275 -4.07 -4.18 -15.08
C VAL A 275 -4.14 -3.73 -13.63
N VAL A 276 -4.14 -2.40 -13.42
CA VAL A 276 -4.25 -1.74 -12.12
C VAL A 276 -5.26 -0.59 -12.17
N ALA A 277 -5.70 -0.12 -11.01
CA ALA A 277 -6.46 1.13 -10.93
C ALA A 277 -6.02 2.00 -9.76
N THR A 278 -6.29 3.31 -9.87
CA THR A 278 -6.23 4.22 -8.73
C THR A 278 -7.37 3.94 -7.73
N LEU A 279 -7.27 4.47 -6.53
CA LEU A 279 -8.21 4.19 -5.44
C LEU A 279 -9.26 5.30 -5.24
N GLY A 280 -9.89 5.74 -6.35
CA GLY A 280 -10.94 6.75 -6.33
C GLY A 280 -10.42 8.18 -6.17
N THR A 281 -9.19 8.43 -6.60
CA THR A 281 -8.55 9.74 -6.70
C THR A 281 -7.87 9.87 -8.06
N SER A 282 -7.55 11.10 -8.47
CA SER A 282 -6.67 11.32 -9.62
C SER A 282 -5.32 10.62 -9.36
N LEU A 283 -4.65 10.20 -10.43
CA LEU A 283 -3.32 9.61 -10.35
C LEU A 283 -2.35 10.55 -9.63
N THR A 284 -1.69 10.03 -8.59
CA THR A 284 -0.71 10.80 -7.82
C THR A 284 0.71 10.55 -8.31
N SER A 285 1.62 11.48 -8.00
CA SER A 285 3.05 11.32 -8.30
C SER A 285 3.65 10.05 -7.64
N ASP A 286 3.19 9.67 -6.44
CA ASP A 286 3.66 8.47 -5.75
C ASP A 286 3.17 7.21 -6.46
N GLN A 287 1.92 7.18 -6.92
CA GLN A 287 1.37 6.08 -7.72
C GLN A 287 2.07 5.96 -9.09
N ALA A 288 2.36 7.10 -9.74
CA ALA A 288 3.11 7.09 -11.00
C ALA A 288 4.54 6.53 -10.82
N ARG A 289 5.25 6.92 -9.75
CA ARG A 289 6.56 6.34 -9.41
C ARG A 289 6.46 4.85 -9.11
N LEU A 290 5.42 4.45 -8.39
CA LEU A 290 5.18 3.05 -8.07
C LEU A 290 4.97 2.22 -9.35
N MET A 291 4.17 2.69 -10.30
CA MET A 291 4.01 2.02 -11.61
C MET A 291 5.32 1.94 -12.36
N LYS A 292 6.12 3.02 -12.38
CA LYS A 292 7.43 3.06 -13.05
C LYS A 292 8.41 1.99 -12.53
N SER A 293 8.29 1.59 -11.26
CA SER A 293 9.13 0.52 -10.70
C SER A 293 8.82 -0.86 -11.30
N TYR A 294 7.61 -1.05 -11.87
CA TYR A 294 7.14 -2.34 -12.39
C TYR A 294 6.82 -2.33 -13.88
N ALA A 295 6.74 -1.17 -14.51
CA ALA A 295 6.42 -1.04 -15.93
C ALA A 295 7.23 0.08 -16.60
N ASP A 296 7.61 -0.16 -17.85
CA ASP A 296 8.29 0.82 -18.70
C ASP A 296 7.29 1.60 -19.57
N GLU A 297 6.09 1.01 -19.76
CA GLU A 297 4.99 1.59 -20.55
C GLU A 297 3.67 1.44 -19.77
N VAL A 298 2.88 2.50 -19.73
CA VAL A 298 1.52 2.51 -19.14
C VAL A 298 0.54 2.95 -20.22
N ILE A 299 -0.54 2.18 -20.36
CA ILE A 299 -1.61 2.36 -21.34
C ILE A 299 -2.88 2.79 -20.62
#